data_f4f0c1bf0bc8fb0845ce941cb365d553
#
_entry.id   f4f0c1bf0bc8fb0845ce941cb365d553
#
_cell.length_a   1.000
_cell.length_b   1.000
_cell.length_c   1.000
_cell.angle_alpha   90.00
_cell.angle_beta   90.00
_cell.angle_gamma   90.00
#
_symmetry.space_group_name_H-M   'P 1'
#
loop_
_entity.id
_entity.type
_entity.pdbx_description
1 polymer ?
#
loop_
_entity_poly.entity_id
_entity_poly.type
_entity_poly.pdbx_seq_one_letter_code
_entity_poly.pdbx_strand_id
1 'polypeptide(L)'
;MRKDHLLTLLLGVSISALLIIIFFIFLFRRKESSTEQEQYDVESLDHTKHAFSSKTEELLVTFQGGEDLTICDILDAPGEVIGKSSYGTLYKASLQRSGKVRVLRFLRPVCTVRCDAKEFNDVIQTLGFVRHENLVPLLGFYGGNRGEKLMVHPFFSSGNLSDFIKSGGDESIKWSNILSITTGISKALDHLHTGTQKPIVHGNLKSKNILLNSSFEPRISDYGLHLLLNQTAGQEILDVSAAEGYKAPELVNMKEVCKESDVYSLGVIMLELVSGKEAILDHKLYRPEILTSNDDLREERVLKYFQLAMSCCSPSPSLRPNMKQVLSKLQDIYSSRR
;
A
#
# COMPACT_ATOMS: atom_id res chain seq x y z
N MET A 1 -10.97 21.71 -61.85
CA MET A 1 -10.01 21.21 -60.85
C MET A 1 -9.58 22.24 -59.78
N ARG A 2 -9.44 23.55 -60.02
CA ARG A 2 -9.01 24.52 -58.97
C ARG A 2 -10.10 24.96 -57.98
N LYS A 3 -11.38 24.94 -58.38
CA LYS A 3 -12.49 25.37 -57.47
C LYS A 3 -12.84 24.34 -56.43
N ASP A 4 -12.72 23.07 -56.73
CA ASP A 4 -13.08 21.97 -55.79
C ASP A 4 -12.04 21.83 -54.68
N HIS A 5 -10.76 22.05 -54.96
CA HIS A 5 -9.69 22.08 -53.96
C HIS A 5 -9.79 23.29 -53.01
N LEU A 6 -10.26 24.43 -53.50
CA LEU A 6 -10.46 25.61 -52.63
C LEU A 6 -11.64 25.42 -51.71
N LEU A 7 -12.72 24.76 -52.18
CA LEU A 7 -13.90 24.45 -51.36
C LEU A 7 -13.60 23.42 -50.30
N THR A 8 -12.82 22.38 -50.56
CA THR A 8 -12.39 21.37 -49.57
C THR A 8 -11.44 21.96 -48.53
N LEU A 9 -10.56 22.88 -48.90
CA LEU A 9 -9.68 23.59 -47.97
C LEU A 9 -10.47 24.53 -47.05
N LEU A 10 -11.44 25.26 -47.54
CA LEU A 10 -12.32 26.13 -46.74
C LEU A 10 -13.21 25.33 -45.78
N LEU A 11 -13.74 24.18 -46.20
CA LEU A 11 -14.49 23.25 -45.36
C LEU A 11 -13.61 22.65 -44.27
N GLY A 12 -12.38 22.24 -44.56
CA GLY A 12 -11.44 21.69 -43.57
C GLY A 12 -11.05 22.72 -42.51
N VAL A 13 -10.80 23.97 -42.88
CA VAL A 13 -10.48 25.07 -41.94
C VAL A 13 -11.69 25.39 -41.04
N SER A 14 -12.90 25.41 -41.62
CA SER A 14 -14.12 25.71 -40.83
C SER A 14 -14.44 24.60 -39.82
N ILE A 15 -14.22 23.32 -40.14
CA ILE A 15 -14.42 22.20 -39.25
C ILE A 15 -13.37 22.24 -38.13
N SER A 16 -12.11 22.53 -38.44
CA SER A 16 -11.06 22.66 -37.42
C SER A 16 -11.33 23.77 -36.41
N ALA A 17 -11.78 24.94 -36.92
CA ALA A 17 -12.16 26.06 -36.07
C ALA A 17 -13.35 25.72 -35.17
N LEU A 18 -14.35 24.97 -35.65
CA LEU A 18 -15.50 24.52 -34.88
C LEU A 18 -15.10 23.57 -33.77
N LEU A 19 -14.21 22.64 -34.05
CA LEU A 19 -13.69 21.69 -33.03
C LEU A 19 -12.90 22.42 -31.94
N ILE A 20 -12.12 23.42 -32.29
CA ILE A 20 -11.37 24.25 -31.34
C ILE A 20 -12.36 25.02 -30.43
N ILE A 21 -13.41 25.61 -31.02
CA ILE A 21 -14.44 26.32 -30.23
C ILE A 21 -15.16 25.37 -29.29
N ILE A 22 -15.56 24.19 -29.74
CA ILE A 22 -16.20 23.16 -28.90
C ILE A 22 -15.26 22.74 -27.77
N PHE A 23 -13.97 22.55 -28.03
CA PHE A 23 -12.98 22.22 -27.01
C PHE A 23 -12.84 23.32 -25.96
N PHE A 24 -12.80 24.61 -26.38
CA PHE A 24 -12.77 25.73 -25.45
C PHE A 24 -14.07 25.88 -24.64
N ILE A 25 -15.23 25.65 -25.27
CA ILE A 25 -16.52 25.63 -24.55
C ILE A 25 -16.55 24.49 -23.52
N PHE A 26 -16.02 23.31 -23.86
CA PHE A 26 -15.90 22.18 -22.92
C PHE A 26 -14.98 22.52 -21.75
N LEU A 27 -13.83 23.14 -21.99
CA LEU A 27 -12.91 23.58 -20.95
C LEU A 27 -13.54 24.68 -20.06
N PHE A 28 -14.26 25.64 -20.66
CA PHE A 28 -14.95 26.69 -19.91
C PHE A 28 -16.05 26.11 -19.03
N ARG A 29 -16.91 25.24 -19.57
CA ARG A 29 -17.97 24.57 -18.78
C ARG A 29 -17.40 23.68 -17.66
N ARG A 30 -16.26 23.05 -17.90
CA ARG A 30 -15.55 22.28 -16.86
C ARG A 30 -15.02 23.20 -15.77
N LYS A 31 -14.62 24.43 -16.09
CA LYS A 31 -14.15 25.42 -15.11
C LYS A 31 -15.31 26.05 -14.34
N GLU A 32 -16.45 26.31 -14.98
CA GLU A 32 -17.67 26.81 -14.31
C GLU A 32 -18.27 25.78 -13.38
N SER A 33 -18.30 24.49 -13.77
CA SER A 33 -18.74 23.39 -12.90
C SER A 33 -17.88 23.25 -11.65
N SER A 34 -16.60 23.59 -11.72
CA SER A 34 -15.72 23.60 -10.53
C SER A 34 -15.95 24.83 -9.64
N THR A 35 -16.35 25.95 -10.23
CA THR A 35 -16.59 27.21 -9.50
C THR A 35 -17.99 27.24 -8.88
N GLU A 36 -18.99 26.67 -9.55
CA GLU A 36 -20.35 26.53 -8.99
C GLU A 36 -20.38 25.54 -7.81
N GLN A 37 -19.55 24.50 -7.82
CA GLN A 37 -19.45 23.55 -6.71
C GLN A 37 -18.80 24.18 -5.47
N GLU A 38 -17.84 25.10 -5.64
CA GLU A 38 -17.27 25.88 -4.54
C GLU A 38 -18.22 26.95 -4.02
N GLN A 39 -19.12 27.51 -4.86
CA GLN A 39 -20.06 28.55 -4.46
C GLN A 39 -21.32 27.99 -3.80
N TYR A 40 -21.77 26.78 -4.14
CA TYR A 40 -22.87 26.07 -3.46
C TYR A 40 -22.50 25.62 -2.05
N ASP A 41 -21.23 25.31 -1.80
CA ASP A 41 -20.75 24.92 -0.46
C ASP A 41 -20.63 26.12 0.51
N VAL A 42 -20.63 27.37 0.02
CA VAL A 42 -20.55 28.58 0.85
C VAL A 42 -21.92 29.18 1.17
N GLU A 43 -22.89 29.09 0.26
CA GLU A 43 -24.24 29.67 0.51
C GLU A 43 -25.18 28.76 1.33
N SER A 44 -24.89 27.44 1.44
CA SER A 44 -25.70 26.54 2.27
C SER A 44 -25.38 26.59 3.77
N LEU A 45 -24.42 27.40 4.19
CA LEU A 45 -23.93 27.48 5.59
C LEU A 45 -24.64 28.55 6.44
N ASP A 46 -25.59 29.33 5.90
CA ASP A 46 -26.19 30.48 6.66
C ASP A 46 -27.65 30.28 7.12
N HIS A 47 -28.28 29.12 6.89
CA HIS A 47 -29.69 28.90 7.31
C HIS A 47 -29.96 27.62 8.13
N THR A 48 -28.97 27.06 8.85
CA THR A 48 -29.24 26.06 9.90
C THR A 48 -28.42 26.34 11.16
N LYS A 49 -28.68 27.49 11.78
CA LYS A 49 -28.33 27.70 13.20
C LYS A 49 -29.38 26.98 14.05
N HIS A 50 -29.30 25.67 14.19
CA HIS A 50 -29.69 24.91 15.38
C HIS A 50 -29.45 23.42 15.12
N ALA A 51 -28.62 22.87 15.99
CA ALA A 51 -28.32 21.48 16.26
C ALA A 51 -27.01 20.91 15.64
N PHE A 52 -26.21 20.48 16.57
CA PHE A 52 -24.93 19.77 16.48
C PHE A 52 -23.67 20.62 16.37
N SER A 53 -23.43 21.46 17.36
CA SER A 53 -22.07 21.79 17.77
C SER A 53 -21.52 20.66 18.65
N SER A 54 -21.18 19.51 18.07
CA SER A 54 -20.16 18.65 18.67
C SER A 54 -18.81 19.28 18.27
N LYS A 55 -18.21 20.05 19.15
CA LYS A 55 -16.78 20.35 19.11
C LYS A 55 -16.09 18.98 19.06
N THR A 56 -15.63 18.55 17.89
CA THR A 56 -14.72 17.42 17.77
C THR A 56 -13.44 17.89 18.42
N GLU A 57 -13.17 17.43 19.65
CA GLU A 57 -11.93 17.76 20.34
C GLU A 57 -10.76 17.11 19.59
N GLU A 58 -9.63 17.80 19.51
CA GLU A 58 -8.40 17.23 19.00
C GLU A 58 -8.04 16.00 19.81
N LEU A 59 -7.77 14.89 19.13
CA LEU A 59 -7.48 13.59 19.75
C LEU A 59 -6.07 13.16 19.38
N LEU A 60 -5.22 12.93 20.37
CA LEU A 60 -3.97 12.18 20.21
C LEU A 60 -4.06 10.88 20.99
N VAL A 61 -3.93 9.77 20.27
CA VAL A 61 -3.79 8.43 20.86
C VAL A 61 -2.36 7.98 20.65
N THR A 62 -1.67 7.56 21.71
CA THR A 62 -0.31 7.05 21.64
C THR A 62 -0.27 5.57 22.00
N PHE A 63 0.65 4.84 21.38
CA PHE A 63 0.87 3.41 21.58
C PHE A 63 2.32 3.17 22.01
N GLN A 64 2.64 1.95 22.36
CA GLN A 64 3.98 1.54 22.80
C GLN A 64 5.07 2.04 21.80
N GLY A 65 6.04 2.79 22.31
CA GLY A 65 7.12 3.45 21.56
C GLY A 65 6.76 4.84 21.05
N GLY A 66 5.56 5.35 21.34
CA GLY A 66 5.08 6.69 21.01
C GLY A 66 4.67 7.54 22.21
N GLU A 67 5.07 7.13 23.43
CA GLU A 67 4.69 7.79 24.69
C GLU A 67 5.22 9.23 24.79
N ASP A 68 6.25 9.54 24.02
CA ASP A 68 6.88 10.87 23.94
C ASP A 68 6.21 11.81 22.93
N LEU A 69 5.21 11.36 22.17
CA LEU A 69 4.55 12.16 21.16
C LEU A 69 3.60 13.19 21.78
N THR A 70 3.62 14.41 21.26
CA THR A 70 2.62 15.45 21.54
C THR A 70 2.01 15.98 20.25
N ILE A 71 0.87 16.64 20.35
CA ILE A 71 0.20 17.27 19.20
C ILE A 71 1.15 18.28 18.52
N CYS A 72 1.81 19.14 19.29
CA CYS A 72 2.76 20.12 18.77
C CYS A 72 3.93 19.44 18.03
N ASP A 73 4.51 18.35 18.60
CA ASP A 73 5.58 17.61 17.92
C ASP A 73 5.15 17.08 16.54
N ILE A 74 3.88 16.70 16.39
CA ILE A 74 3.35 16.15 15.14
C ILE A 74 3.04 17.25 14.12
N LEU A 75 2.41 18.35 14.57
CA LEU A 75 1.94 19.42 13.69
C LEU A 75 3.05 20.39 13.28
N ASP A 76 4.01 20.65 14.17
CA ASP A 76 5.10 21.61 13.95
C ASP A 76 6.37 20.94 13.38
N ALA A 77 6.38 19.61 13.22
CA ALA A 77 7.55 18.90 12.73
C ALA A 77 7.88 19.31 11.29
N PRO A 78 9.10 19.79 11.00
CA PRO A 78 9.53 19.98 9.62
C PRO A 78 9.55 18.62 8.91
N GLY A 79 8.78 18.52 7.82
CA GLY A 79 8.56 17.28 7.09
C GLY A 79 8.96 17.35 5.62
N GLU A 80 9.63 16.31 5.14
CA GLU A 80 9.92 16.05 3.73
C GLU A 80 8.91 15.05 3.19
N VAL A 81 8.30 15.33 2.02
CA VAL A 81 7.41 14.37 1.36
C VAL A 81 8.22 13.22 0.79
N ILE A 82 7.97 11.99 1.29
CA ILE A 82 8.64 10.77 0.83
C ILE A 82 7.72 9.85 0.02
N GLY A 83 6.41 10.13 -0.01
CA GLY A 83 5.45 9.35 -0.80
C GLY A 83 4.11 10.06 -0.93
N LYS A 84 3.46 9.85 -2.07
CA LYS A 84 2.10 10.35 -2.35
C LYS A 84 1.24 9.25 -2.94
N SER A 85 -0.01 9.19 -2.52
CA SER A 85 -1.07 8.37 -3.09
C SER A 85 -2.35 9.19 -3.22
N SER A 86 -3.36 8.65 -3.88
CA SER A 86 -4.68 9.28 -3.98
C SER A 86 -5.34 9.50 -2.61
N TYR A 87 -5.11 8.58 -1.67
CA TYR A 87 -5.71 8.59 -0.33
C TYR A 87 -4.87 9.31 0.72
N GLY A 88 -3.62 9.69 0.45
CA GLY A 88 -2.80 10.33 1.46
C GLY A 88 -1.39 10.69 1.04
N THR A 89 -0.64 11.25 1.99
CA THR A 89 0.75 11.66 1.80
C THR A 89 1.59 11.17 2.97
N LEU A 90 2.79 10.70 2.67
CA LEU A 90 3.81 10.29 3.64
C LEU A 90 4.85 11.40 3.78
N TYR A 91 5.12 11.78 5.02
CA TYR A 91 6.16 12.72 5.37
C TYR A 91 7.21 12.06 6.26
N LYS A 92 8.49 12.27 5.94
CA LYS A 92 9.57 12.04 6.87
C LYS A 92 9.72 13.31 7.71
N ALA A 93 9.44 13.22 8.99
CA ALA A 93 9.39 14.36 9.89
C ALA A 93 10.41 14.21 11.03
N SER A 94 11.09 15.29 11.38
CA SER A 94 12.02 15.35 12.49
C SER A 94 11.35 16.03 13.67
N LEU A 95 11.07 15.28 14.74
CA LEU A 95 10.46 15.82 15.95
C LEU A 95 11.47 16.69 16.70
N GLN A 96 11.17 17.98 16.83
CA GLN A 96 12.14 18.96 17.37
C GLN A 96 12.53 18.66 18.81
N ARG A 97 11.55 18.26 19.64
CA ARG A 97 11.76 18.02 21.06
C ARG A 97 12.57 16.76 21.38
N SER A 98 12.32 15.66 20.66
CA SER A 98 12.99 14.38 20.91
C SER A 98 14.16 14.11 19.96
N GLY A 99 14.32 14.88 18.88
CA GLY A 99 15.30 14.64 17.83
C GLY A 99 15.04 13.39 17.00
N LYS A 100 13.91 12.68 17.26
CA LYS A 100 13.58 11.43 16.59
C LYS A 100 12.97 11.68 15.22
N VAL A 101 13.37 10.89 14.22
CA VAL A 101 12.76 10.89 12.90
C VAL A 101 11.57 9.92 12.88
N ARG A 102 10.42 10.39 12.36
CA ARG A 102 9.18 9.63 12.25
C ARG A 102 8.65 9.69 10.83
N VAL A 103 7.80 8.74 10.47
CA VAL A 103 6.95 8.82 9.29
C VAL A 103 5.56 9.26 9.74
N LEU A 104 5.10 10.38 9.20
CA LEU A 104 3.74 10.88 9.38
C LEU A 104 2.94 10.54 8.12
N ARG A 105 1.92 9.72 8.25
CA ARG A 105 0.96 9.43 7.17
C ARG A 105 -0.28 10.29 7.36
N PHE A 106 -0.44 11.29 6.53
CA PHE A 106 -1.67 12.04 6.42
C PHE A 106 -2.66 11.29 5.54
N LEU A 107 -3.85 11.00 6.06
CA LEU A 107 -4.97 10.45 5.29
C LEU A 107 -5.88 11.61 4.88
N ARG A 108 -6.25 11.67 3.60
CA ARG A 108 -7.18 12.69 3.11
C ARG A 108 -8.56 12.44 3.72
N PRO A 109 -9.20 13.42 4.37
CA PRO A 109 -10.49 13.24 5.03
C PRO A 109 -11.57 12.66 4.09
N VAL A 110 -11.59 13.10 2.83
CA VAL A 110 -12.52 12.61 1.79
C VAL A 110 -12.35 11.14 1.44
N CYS A 111 -11.17 10.56 1.70
CA CYS A 111 -10.85 9.17 1.41
C CYS A 111 -11.05 8.23 2.60
N THR A 112 -11.35 8.75 3.80
CA THR A 112 -11.54 7.92 4.99
C THR A 112 -12.99 7.43 5.11
N VAL A 113 -13.20 6.31 5.82
CA VAL A 113 -14.55 5.81 6.09
C VAL A 113 -15.37 6.86 6.84
N ARG A 114 -16.66 6.99 6.47
CA ARG A 114 -17.65 7.80 7.16
C ARG A 114 -18.40 6.91 8.15
N CYS A 115 -17.68 6.39 9.14
CA CYS A 115 -18.27 5.71 10.29
C CYS A 115 -18.34 6.67 11.48
N ASP A 116 -18.99 6.25 12.55
CA ASP A 116 -18.95 7.04 13.78
C ASP A 116 -17.51 7.09 14.34
N ALA A 117 -17.24 8.08 15.18
CA ALA A 117 -15.91 8.28 15.76
C ALA A 117 -15.46 7.05 16.59
N LYS A 118 -16.40 6.30 17.16
CA LYS A 118 -16.14 5.11 17.97
C LYS A 118 -15.62 3.97 17.08
N GLU A 119 -16.31 3.64 16.01
CA GLU A 119 -15.91 2.56 15.09
C GLU A 119 -14.53 2.84 14.49
N PHE A 120 -14.28 4.09 14.05
CA PHE A 120 -12.97 4.49 13.55
C PHE A 120 -11.87 4.31 14.62
N ASN A 121 -12.15 4.75 15.86
CA ASN A 121 -11.21 4.60 16.97
C ASN A 121 -10.98 3.13 17.32
N ASP A 122 -11.97 2.26 17.25
CA ASP A 122 -11.80 0.82 17.50
C ASP A 122 -10.84 0.19 16.47
N VAL A 123 -10.89 0.62 15.20
CA VAL A 123 -9.91 0.20 14.18
C VAL A 123 -8.52 0.73 14.53
N ILE A 124 -8.38 2.01 14.89
CA ILE A 124 -7.10 2.60 15.29
C ILE A 124 -6.51 1.86 16.50
N GLN A 125 -7.31 1.55 17.51
CA GLN A 125 -6.86 0.78 18.66
C GLN A 125 -6.40 -0.62 18.23
N THR A 126 -7.17 -1.30 17.39
CA THR A 126 -6.80 -2.63 16.88
C THR A 126 -5.44 -2.60 16.17
N LEU A 127 -5.21 -1.65 15.28
CA LEU A 127 -3.93 -1.47 14.57
C LEU A 127 -2.81 -1.03 15.51
N GLY A 128 -3.13 -0.18 16.48
CA GLY A 128 -2.18 0.36 17.45
C GLY A 128 -1.63 -0.66 18.43
N PHE A 129 -2.36 -1.74 18.73
CA PHE A 129 -1.90 -2.82 19.60
C PHE A 129 -1.10 -3.91 18.88
N VAL A 130 -1.04 -3.89 17.54
CA VAL A 130 -0.25 -4.87 16.80
C VAL A 130 1.24 -4.66 17.08
N ARG A 131 1.92 -5.71 17.57
CA ARG A 131 3.37 -5.74 17.83
C ARG A 131 3.97 -7.05 17.34
N HIS A 132 4.91 -6.94 16.40
CA HIS A 132 5.68 -8.08 15.91
C HIS A 132 7.00 -7.57 15.30
N GLU A 133 8.08 -8.35 15.41
CA GLU A 133 9.41 -7.95 14.94
C GLU A 133 9.45 -7.62 13.44
N ASN A 134 8.60 -8.27 12.64
CA ASN A 134 8.52 -8.08 11.19
C ASN A 134 7.34 -7.17 10.77
N LEU A 135 6.77 -6.39 11.67
CA LEU A 135 5.73 -5.38 11.37
C LEU A 135 6.21 -3.98 11.76
N VAL A 136 5.81 -2.98 10.98
CA VAL A 136 6.02 -1.57 11.32
C VAL A 136 4.94 -1.17 12.32
N PRO A 137 5.25 -0.83 13.58
CA PRO A 137 4.23 -0.50 14.57
C PRO A 137 3.60 0.87 14.29
N LEU A 138 2.32 1.01 14.64
CA LEU A 138 1.69 2.31 14.82
C LEU A 138 2.11 2.85 16.19
N LEU A 139 2.73 4.05 16.23
CA LEU A 139 3.20 4.72 17.44
C LEU A 139 2.20 5.72 17.99
N GLY A 140 1.42 6.34 17.11
CA GLY A 140 0.39 7.28 17.49
C GLY A 140 -0.57 7.58 16.35
N PHE A 141 -1.71 8.11 16.71
CA PHE A 141 -2.74 8.60 15.79
C PHE A 141 -3.22 9.96 16.28
N TYR A 142 -3.24 10.95 15.38
CA TYR A 142 -3.81 12.25 15.61
C TYR A 142 -5.06 12.44 14.75
N GLY A 143 -6.15 12.87 15.39
CA GLY A 143 -7.39 13.31 14.76
C GLY A 143 -7.65 14.78 15.07
N GLY A 144 -7.65 15.63 14.03
CA GLY A 144 -7.83 17.07 14.16
C GLY A 144 -9.27 17.52 14.03
N ASN A 145 -9.54 18.74 14.47
CA ASN A 145 -10.87 19.36 14.50
C ASN A 145 -11.53 19.56 13.12
N ARG A 146 -10.71 19.58 12.06
CA ARG A 146 -11.17 19.74 10.66
C ARG A 146 -11.23 18.39 9.93
N GLY A 147 -11.13 17.28 10.66
CA GLY A 147 -11.12 15.94 10.11
C GLY A 147 -9.75 15.43 9.65
N GLU A 148 -8.66 16.14 9.98
CA GLU A 148 -7.30 15.67 9.73
C GLU A 148 -7.07 14.35 10.44
N LYS A 149 -6.39 13.43 9.78
CA LYS A 149 -6.04 12.11 10.31
C LYS A 149 -4.58 11.81 9.97
N LEU A 150 -3.75 11.72 11.00
CA LEU A 150 -2.33 11.40 10.86
C LEU A 150 -1.98 10.16 11.66
N MET A 151 -1.32 9.22 11.02
CA MET A 151 -0.72 8.04 11.65
C MET A 151 0.78 8.26 11.80
N VAL A 152 1.32 7.94 12.96
CA VAL A 152 2.76 8.13 13.27
C VAL A 152 3.43 6.77 13.34
N HIS A 153 4.49 6.59 12.56
CA HIS A 153 5.28 5.36 12.49
C HIS A 153 6.77 5.66 12.69
N PRO A 154 7.60 4.67 13.08
CA PRO A 154 9.05 4.82 13.04
C PRO A 154 9.55 4.99 11.60
N PHE A 155 10.65 5.72 11.42
CA PHE A 155 11.33 5.85 10.14
C PHE A 155 12.42 4.79 10.00
N PHE A 156 12.47 4.11 8.85
CA PHE A 156 13.52 3.16 8.48
C PHE A 156 14.29 3.70 7.27
N SER A 157 15.61 3.84 7.42
CA SER A 157 16.46 4.50 6.41
C SER A 157 16.96 3.59 5.29
N SER A 158 16.85 2.26 5.45
CA SER A 158 17.48 1.29 4.54
C SER A 158 16.68 1.02 3.26
N GLY A 159 15.53 1.69 3.07
CA GLY A 159 14.71 1.52 1.87
C GLY A 159 13.74 0.33 1.93
N ASN A 160 13.16 -0.02 0.79
CA ASN A 160 12.18 -1.09 0.67
C ASN A 160 12.68 -2.23 -0.23
N LEU A 161 11.96 -3.36 -0.20
CA LEU A 161 12.32 -4.56 -0.94
C LEU A 161 12.31 -4.35 -2.47
N SER A 162 11.42 -3.51 -3.01
CA SER A 162 11.39 -3.21 -4.44
C SER A 162 12.68 -2.51 -4.89
N ASP A 163 13.16 -1.53 -4.11
CA ASP A 163 14.42 -0.84 -4.42
C ASP A 163 15.61 -1.79 -4.31
N PHE A 164 15.59 -2.69 -3.34
CA PHE A 164 16.60 -3.72 -3.16
C PHE A 164 16.64 -4.70 -4.34
N ILE A 165 15.50 -5.21 -4.83
CA ILE A 165 15.42 -6.07 -6.01
C ILE A 165 15.95 -5.34 -7.25
N LYS A 166 15.57 -4.08 -7.45
CA LYS A 166 16.01 -3.25 -8.59
C LYS A 166 17.49 -2.95 -8.59
N SER A 167 18.10 -2.78 -7.41
CA SER A 167 19.52 -2.45 -7.31
C SER A 167 20.42 -3.57 -7.83
N GLY A 168 19.90 -4.82 -7.96
CA GLY A 168 20.57 -5.93 -8.64
C GLY A 168 21.93 -6.32 -8.07
N GLY A 169 22.24 -5.90 -6.83
CA GLY A 169 23.54 -6.20 -6.21
C GLY A 169 23.70 -7.70 -5.93
N ASP A 170 24.95 -8.22 -5.96
CA ASP A 170 25.28 -9.61 -5.64
C ASP A 170 24.70 -10.10 -4.30
N GLU A 171 24.48 -9.17 -3.36
CA GLU A 171 23.88 -9.44 -2.05
C GLU A 171 22.38 -9.78 -2.14
N SER A 172 21.64 -9.21 -3.12
CA SER A 172 20.20 -9.43 -3.29
C SER A 172 19.88 -10.88 -3.66
N ILE A 173 20.80 -11.53 -4.34
CA ILE A 173 20.65 -12.87 -4.90
C ILE A 173 21.10 -13.96 -3.92
N LYS A 174 21.66 -13.59 -2.75
CA LYS A 174 22.04 -14.59 -1.76
C LYS A 174 20.82 -15.37 -1.27
N TRP A 175 20.87 -16.69 -1.45
CA TRP A 175 19.79 -17.60 -1.06
C TRP A 175 19.35 -17.45 0.41
N SER A 176 20.33 -17.20 1.30
CA SER A 176 20.06 -16.94 2.72
C SER A 176 19.16 -15.73 2.95
N ASN A 177 19.37 -14.67 2.18
CA ASN A 177 18.57 -13.44 2.29
C ASN A 177 17.14 -13.67 1.77
N ILE A 178 16.99 -14.38 0.64
CA ILE A 178 15.68 -14.76 0.09
C ILE A 178 14.87 -15.52 1.14
N LEU A 179 15.46 -16.54 1.76
CA LEU A 179 14.78 -17.34 2.79
C LEU A 179 14.48 -16.52 4.04
N SER A 180 15.42 -15.68 4.50
CA SER A 180 15.24 -14.83 5.68
C SER A 180 14.09 -13.82 5.46
N ILE A 181 14.10 -13.12 4.33
CA ILE A 181 13.06 -12.15 3.96
C ILE A 181 11.69 -12.84 3.87
N THR A 182 11.59 -13.94 3.12
CA THR A 182 10.33 -14.67 2.95
C THR A 182 9.80 -15.19 4.28
N THR A 183 10.67 -15.73 5.12
CA THR A 183 10.29 -16.25 6.44
C THR A 183 9.78 -15.13 7.35
N GLY A 184 10.46 -13.97 7.38
CA GLY A 184 10.01 -12.82 8.16
C GLY A 184 8.66 -12.26 7.69
N ILE A 185 8.44 -12.16 6.38
CA ILE A 185 7.13 -11.75 5.83
C ILE A 185 6.05 -12.77 6.23
N SER A 186 6.33 -14.08 6.10
CA SER A 186 5.38 -15.13 6.45
C SER A 186 5.02 -15.14 7.94
N LYS A 187 5.98 -14.89 8.84
CA LYS A 187 5.74 -14.74 10.28
C LYS A 187 4.83 -13.53 10.58
N ALA A 188 5.10 -12.39 9.93
CA ALA A 188 4.28 -11.20 10.09
C ALA A 188 2.84 -11.43 9.64
N LEU A 189 2.62 -12.07 8.49
CA LEU A 189 1.29 -12.41 8.00
C LEU A 189 0.59 -13.44 8.90
N ASP A 190 1.29 -14.47 9.40
CA ASP A 190 0.71 -15.41 10.36
C ASP A 190 0.23 -14.70 11.62
N HIS A 191 1.06 -13.76 12.14
CA HIS A 191 0.68 -12.94 13.29
C HIS A 191 -0.57 -12.08 13.01
N LEU A 192 -0.66 -11.42 11.86
CA LEU A 192 -1.84 -10.63 11.48
C LEU A 192 -3.08 -11.51 11.31
N HIS A 193 -2.95 -12.67 10.68
CA HIS A 193 -4.06 -13.56 10.37
C HIS A 193 -4.59 -14.35 11.56
N THR A 194 -3.74 -14.66 12.55
CA THR A 194 -4.07 -15.60 13.64
C THR A 194 -3.62 -15.16 15.03
N GLY A 195 -2.63 -14.28 15.15
CA GLY A 195 -2.02 -13.87 16.42
C GLY A 195 -2.66 -12.64 17.08
N THR A 196 -3.57 -11.95 16.38
CA THR A 196 -4.29 -10.78 16.89
C THR A 196 -5.67 -11.16 17.42
N GLN A 197 -6.24 -10.37 18.34
CA GLN A 197 -7.59 -10.60 18.87
C GLN A 197 -8.67 -10.66 17.78
N LYS A 198 -8.58 -9.75 16.80
CA LYS A 198 -9.37 -9.77 15.57
C LYS A 198 -8.41 -9.99 14.40
N PRO A 199 -8.63 -10.99 13.56
CA PRO A 199 -7.78 -11.22 12.40
C PRO A 199 -7.70 -9.96 11.53
N ILE A 200 -6.47 -9.61 11.14
CA ILE A 200 -6.21 -8.46 10.27
C ILE A 200 -5.70 -9.00 8.93
N VAL A 201 -6.38 -8.63 7.84
CA VAL A 201 -5.88 -8.83 6.49
C VAL A 201 -4.98 -7.66 6.15
N HIS A 202 -3.81 -7.92 5.53
CA HIS A 202 -2.94 -6.82 5.12
C HIS A 202 -3.59 -5.97 4.04
N GLY A 203 -4.11 -6.60 2.98
CA GLY A 203 -4.92 -5.99 1.95
C GLY A 203 -4.18 -5.10 0.93
N ASN A 204 -2.86 -4.93 1.08
CA ASN A 204 -2.00 -4.16 0.15
C ASN A 204 -0.54 -4.64 0.20
N LEU A 205 -0.35 -5.96 0.27
CA LEU A 205 0.99 -6.55 0.36
C LEU A 205 1.70 -6.44 -0.99
N LYS A 206 2.90 -5.83 -0.99
CA LYS A 206 3.77 -5.67 -2.17
C LYS A 206 5.19 -5.31 -1.74
N SER A 207 6.17 -5.52 -2.61
CA SER A 207 7.60 -5.30 -2.29
C SER A 207 7.91 -3.86 -1.84
N LYS A 208 7.18 -2.85 -2.32
CA LYS A 208 7.30 -1.45 -1.88
C LYS A 208 6.88 -1.21 -0.42
N ASN A 209 6.00 -2.06 0.12
CA ASN A 209 5.51 -1.97 1.51
C ASN A 209 6.29 -2.87 2.47
N ILE A 210 7.42 -3.43 2.04
CA ILE A 210 8.32 -4.23 2.87
C ILE A 210 9.62 -3.45 3.03
N LEU A 211 9.84 -2.93 4.22
CA LEU A 211 11.06 -2.22 4.57
C LEU A 211 12.13 -3.24 5.02
N LEU A 212 13.38 -3.01 4.65
CA LEU A 212 14.50 -3.85 5.07
C LEU A 212 15.40 -3.07 6.03
N ASN A 213 15.98 -3.76 7.01
CA ASN A 213 17.07 -3.19 7.78
C ASN A 213 18.43 -3.59 7.16
N SER A 214 19.53 -3.14 7.76
CA SER A 214 20.90 -3.46 7.30
C SER A 214 21.24 -4.96 7.35
N SER A 215 20.48 -5.76 8.10
CA SER A 215 20.62 -7.21 8.20
C SER A 215 19.64 -7.98 7.30
N PHE A 216 18.96 -7.30 6.37
CA PHE A 216 17.93 -7.85 5.50
C PHE A 216 16.72 -8.44 6.25
N GLU A 217 16.45 -7.99 7.47
CA GLU A 217 15.23 -8.36 8.18
C GLU A 217 14.06 -7.50 7.68
N PRO A 218 12.96 -8.13 7.23
CA PRO A 218 11.83 -7.41 6.67
C PRO A 218 10.91 -6.86 7.77
N ARG A 219 10.31 -5.70 7.49
CA ARG A 219 9.23 -5.10 8.28
C ARG A 219 8.13 -4.65 7.34
N ILE A 220 6.96 -5.25 7.48
CA ILE A 220 5.81 -4.95 6.63
C ILE A 220 5.10 -3.70 7.16
N SER A 221 4.88 -2.74 6.27
CA SER A 221 4.11 -1.51 6.51
C SER A 221 2.71 -1.58 5.86
N ASP A 222 1.85 -0.64 6.18
CA ASP A 222 0.55 -0.42 5.52
C ASP A 222 -0.49 -1.55 5.69
N TYR A 223 -0.30 -2.46 6.66
CA TYR A 223 -1.28 -3.50 6.97
C TYR A 223 -2.57 -2.89 7.54
N GLY A 224 -3.71 -3.42 7.12
CA GLY A 224 -5.03 -2.99 7.59
C GLY A 224 -5.43 -1.57 7.19
N LEU A 225 -4.66 -0.87 6.33
CA LEU A 225 -4.96 0.49 5.90
C LEU A 225 -6.34 0.59 5.21
N HIS A 226 -6.75 -0.45 4.50
CA HIS A 226 -8.06 -0.53 3.86
C HIS A 226 -9.23 -0.41 4.84
N LEU A 227 -9.04 -0.75 6.12
CA LEU A 227 -10.06 -0.62 7.17
C LEU A 227 -10.36 0.85 7.53
N LEU A 228 -9.45 1.76 7.24
CA LEU A 228 -9.56 3.20 7.51
C LEU A 228 -10.06 3.99 6.29
N LEU A 229 -10.10 3.38 5.12
CA LEU A 229 -10.40 4.03 3.85
C LEU A 229 -11.82 3.68 3.38
N ASN A 230 -12.49 4.66 2.75
CA ASN A 230 -13.78 4.41 2.13
C ASN A 230 -13.65 3.48 0.91
N GLN A 231 -14.78 3.01 0.40
CA GLN A 231 -14.83 2.03 -0.69
C GLN A 231 -14.09 2.52 -1.96
N THR A 232 -14.19 3.81 -2.30
CA THR A 232 -13.52 4.38 -3.48
C THR A 232 -12.01 4.33 -3.33
N ALA A 233 -11.47 4.79 -2.19
CA ALA A 233 -10.03 4.76 -1.93
C ALA A 233 -9.50 3.32 -1.76
N GLY A 234 -10.29 2.41 -1.18
CA GLY A 234 -9.97 0.99 -1.12
C GLY A 234 -9.90 0.36 -2.51
N GLN A 235 -10.83 0.69 -3.42
CA GLN A 235 -10.80 0.21 -4.80
C GLN A 235 -9.56 0.72 -5.54
N GLU A 236 -9.16 1.98 -5.37
CA GLU A 236 -7.94 2.52 -5.98
C GLU A 236 -6.68 1.78 -5.52
N ILE A 237 -6.59 1.37 -4.24
CA ILE A 237 -5.49 0.52 -3.76
C ILE A 237 -5.45 -0.80 -4.54
N LEU A 238 -6.61 -1.44 -4.72
CA LEU A 238 -6.71 -2.70 -5.46
C LEU A 238 -6.36 -2.54 -6.94
N ASP A 239 -6.70 -1.42 -7.55
CA ASP A 239 -6.40 -1.15 -8.96
C ASP A 239 -4.90 -0.89 -9.18
N VAL A 240 -4.26 -0.14 -8.27
CA VAL A 240 -2.80 0.03 -8.26
C VAL A 240 -2.11 -1.32 -8.03
N SER A 241 -2.59 -2.12 -7.07
CA SER A 241 -2.06 -3.47 -6.80
C SER A 241 -2.21 -4.41 -8.02
N ALA A 242 -3.30 -4.26 -8.79
CA ALA A 242 -3.50 -4.99 -10.04
C ALA A 242 -2.48 -4.58 -11.10
N ALA A 243 -2.28 -3.28 -11.30
CA ALA A 243 -1.31 -2.75 -12.26
C ALA A 243 0.13 -3.17 -11.93
N GLU A 244 0.44 -3.36 -10.64
CA GLU A 244 1.74 -3.83 -10.14
C GLU A 244 1.82 -5.36 -10.05
N GLY A 245 0.79 -6.13 -10.43
CA GLY A 245 0.80 -7.60 -10.49
C GLY A 245 0.52 -8.34 -9.17
N TYR A 246 0.21 -7.66 -8.08
CA TYR A 246 0.00 -8.29 -6.75
C TYR A 246 -1.46 -8.64 -6.43
N LYS A 247 -2.42 -8.15 -7.21
CA LYS A 247 -3.84 -8.39 -6.96
C LYS A 247 -4.24 -9.82 -7.27
N ALA A 248 -4.79 -10.51 -6.29
CA ALA A 248 -5.31 -11.85 -6.45
C ALA A 248 -6.49 -11.92 -7.43
N PRO A 249 -6.64 -13.00 -8.24
CA PRO A 249 -7.64 -13.07 -9.30
C PRO A 249 -9.08 -12.90 -8.82
N GLU A 250 -9.41 -13.43 -7.65
CA GLU A 250 -10.76 -13.33 -7.06
C GLU A 250 -11.17 -11.89 -6.74
N LEU A 251 -10.22 -10.99 -6.49
CA LEU A 251 -10.50 -9.60 -6.18
C LEU A 251 -10.99 -8.79 -7.39
N VAL A 252 -11.00 -9.38 -8.58
CA VAL A 252 -11.66 -8.79 -9.76
C VAL A 252 -13.18 -8.72 -9.52
N ASN A 253 -13.75 -9.76 -8.89
CA ASN A 253 -15.18 -9.88 -8.63
C ASN A 253 -15.55 -9.63 -7.15
N MET A 254 -14.60 -9.68 -6.24
CA MET A 254 -14.78 -9.43 -4.80
C MET A 254 -14.29 -8.03 -4.46
N LYS A 255 -15.09 -7.33 -3.65
CA LYS A 255 -14.75 -5.97 -3.18
C LYS A 255 -13.94 -5.99 -1.87
N GLU A 256 -13.83 -7.13 -1.22
CA GLU A 256 -13.19 -7.27 0.08
C GLU A 256 -11.96 -8.18 -0.02
N VAL A 257 -10.87 -7.71 0.55
CA VAL A 257 -9.63 -8.47 0.69
C VAL A 257 -9.79 -9.58 1.72
N CYS A 258 -9.11 -10.70 1.51
CA CYS A 258 -9.13 -11.85 2.41
C CYS A 258 -7.70 -12.34 2.70
N LYS A 259 -7.56 -13.25 3.66
CA LYS A 259 -6.24 -13.81 4.04
C LYS A 259 -5.58 -14.52 2.85
N GLU A 260 -6.37 -15.18 2.05
CA GLU A 260 -5.91 -15.89 0.84
C GLU A 260 -5.40 -14.91 -0.22
N SER A 261 -5.92 -13.68 -0.29
CA SER A 261 -5.38 -12.64 -1.19
C SER A 261 -4.00 -12.14 -0.73
N ASP A 262 -3.72 -12.07 0.57
CA ASP A 262 -2.38 -11.79 1.09
C ASP A 262 -1.40 -12.93 0.76
N VAL A 263 -1.87 -14.19 0.81
CA VAL A 263 -1.06 -15.36 0.41
C VAL A 263 -0.65 -15.28 -1.06
N TYR A 264 -1.60 -14.87 -1.92
CA TYR A 264 -1.29 -14.67 -3.34
C TYR A 264 -0.21 -13.59 -3.53
N SER A 265 -0.36 -12.45 -2.89
CA SER A 265 0.62 -11.35 -2.96
C SER A 265 1.99 -11.78 -2.42
N LEU A 266 2.03 -12.61 -1.36
CA LEU A 266 3.28 -13.23 -0.87
C LEU A 266 3.90 -14.13 -1.96
N GLY A 267 3.11 -14.95 -2.64
CA GLY A 267 3.59 -15.79 -3.74
C GLY A 267 4.26 -14.96 -4.84
N VAL A 268 3.67 -13.82 -5.22
CA VAL A 268 4.26 -12.89 -6.18
C VAL A 268 5.60 -12.34 -5.69
N ILE A 269 5.69 -11.91 -4.43
CA ILE A 269 6.94 -11.43 -3.82
C ILE A 269 8.02 -12.54 -3.79
N MET A 270 7.61 -13.78 -3.52
CA MET A 270 8.53 -14.91 -3.57
C MET A 270 9.11 -15.12 -4.97
N LEU A 271 8.29 -14.95 -6.02
CA LEU A 271 8.73 -15.02 -7.41
C LEU A 271 9.67 -13.85 -7.78
N GLU A 272 9.38 -12.63 -7.31
CA GLU A 272 10.29 -11.48 -7.47
C GLU A 272 11.66 -11.76 -6.85
N LEU A 273 11.68 -12.27 -5.63
CA LEU A 273 12.92 -12.57 -4.91
C LEU A 273 13.78 -13.63 -5.61
N VAL A 274 13.16 -14.68 -6.16
CA VAL A 274 13.92 -15.76 -6.81
C VAL A 274 14.31 -15.42 -8.24
N SER A 275 13.56 -14.55 -8.92
CA SER A 275 13.87 -14.11 -10.29
C SER A 275 14.76 -12.88 -10.35
N GLY A 276 14.86 -12.10 -9.26
CA GLY A 276 15.52 -10.80 -9.25
C GLY A 276 14.83 -9.75 -10.12
N LYS A 277 13.56 -9.98 -10.47
CA LYS A 277 12.76 -9.10 -11.35
C LYS A 277 11.48 -8.68 -10.65
N GLU A 278 10.99 -7.46 -10.94
CA GLU A 278 9.69 -7.01 -10.45
C GLU A 278 8.54 -7.92 -10.93
N ALA A 279 7.41 -7.85 -10.22
CA ALA A 279 6.23 -8.64 -10.52
C ALA A 279 5.85 -8.57 -12.01
N ILE A 280 5.71 -9.74 -12.63
CA ILE A 280 5.27 -9.88 -14.01
C ILE A 280 3.82 -10.40 -13.98
N LEU A 281 2.93 -9.77 -14.73
CA LEU A 281 1.51 -10.15 -14.81
C LEU A 281 1.30 -11.61 -15.28
N ASP A 282 2.21 -12.16 -16.08
CA ASP A 282 2.20 -13.57 -16.47
C ASP A 282 3.26 -14.36 -15.70
N HIS A 283 2.84 -15.01 -14.62
CA HIS A 283 3.73 -15.83 -13.77
C HIS A 283 4.36 -17.02 -14.49
N LYS A 284 3.85 -17.43 -15.67
CA LYS A 284 4.45 -18.49 -16.50
C LYS A 284 5.79 -18.07 -17.11
N LEU A 285 6.07 -16.76 -17.15
CA LEU A 285 7.34 -16.22 -17.65
C LEU A 285 8.45 -16.19 -16.60
N TYR A 286 8.14 -16.49 -15.33
CA TYR A 286 9.17 -16.60 -14.30
C TYR A 286 10.03 -17.84 -14.53
N ARG A 287 11.28 -17.62 -14.91
CA ARG A 287 12.33 -18.65 -14.92
C ARG A 287 13.35 -18.29 -13.86
N PRO A 288 13.64 -19.21 -12.91
CA PRO A 288 14.67 -18.96 -11.91
C PRO A 288 16.04 -18.88 -12.60
N GLU A 289 16.60 -17.70 -12.74
CA GLU A 289 17.97 -17.51 -13.29
C GLU A 289 19.05 -18.06 -12.32
N ILE A 290 18.67 -18.28 -11.06
CA ILE A 290 19.52 -18.85 -10.00
C ILE A 290 19.83 -20.35 -10.23
N LEU A 291 19.14 -21.03 -11.16
CA LEU A 291 19.36 -22.46 -11.49
C LEU A 291 20.65 -22.73 -12.27
N THR A 292 21.50 -21.73 -12.49
CA THR A 292 22.74 -21.92 -13.28
C THR A 292 23.97 -22.35 -12.45
N SER A 293 23.82 -22.68 -11.15
CA SER A 293 24.92 -23.13 -10.31
C SER A 293 25.02 -24.65 -10.33
N ASN A 294 26.24 -25.20 -10.50
CA ASN A 294 26.55 -26.64 -10.48
C ASN A 294 26.37 -27.32 -9.11
N ASP A 295 25.48 -26.85 -8.24
CA ASP A 295 25.21 -27.42 -6.92
C ASP A 295 23.79 -28.00 -6.92
N ASP A 296 23.66 -29.31 -7.10
CA ASP A 296 22.39 -30.05 -7.15
C ASP A 296 21.49 -29.81 -5.93
N LEU A 297 22.10 -29.68 -4.73
CA LEU A 297 21.35 -29.42 -3.50
C LEU A 297 20.73 -27.98 -3.46
N ARG A 298 21.40 -27.03 -4.08
CA ARG A 298 20.89 -25.67 -4.21
C ARG A 298 19.76 -25.64 -5.22
N GLU A 299 19.90 -26.35 -6.32
CA GLU A 299 18.89 -26.45 -7.37
C GLU A 299 17.57 -27.03 -6.82
N GLU A 300 17.65 -28.15 -6.08
CA GLU A 300 16.46 -28.76 -5.44
C GLU A 300 15.74 -27.81 -4.49
N ARG A 301 16.47 -27.02 -3.68
CA ARG A 301 15.86 -26.04 -2.76
C ARG A 301 15.20 -24.89 -3.49
N VAL A 302 15.85 -24.37 -4.53
CA VAL A 302 15.26 -23.31 -5.36
C VAL A 302 14.00 -23.82 -6.04
N LEU A 303 13.99 -25.06 -6.53
CA LEU A 303 12.82 -25.69 -7.12
C LEU A 303 11.66 -25.82 -6.11
N LYS A 304 11.93 -26.33 -4.90
CA LYS A 304 10.93 -26.43 -3.82
C LYS A 304 10.35 -25.06 -3.43
N TYR A 305 11.21 -24.05 -3.35
CA TYR A 305 10.79 -22.67 -3.07
C TYR A 305 9.92 -22.11 -4.19
N PHE A 306 10.31 -22.30 -5.43
CA PHE A 306 9.52 -21.90 -6.60
C PHE A 306 8.15 -22.60 -6.63
N GLN A 307 8.09 -23.90 -6.35
CA GLN A 307 6.84 -24.67 -6.25
C GLN A 307 5.95 -24.11 -5.12
N LEU A 308 6.53 -23.73 -3.97
CA LEU A 308 5.79 -23.09 -2.89
C LEU A 308 5.23 -21.73 -3.34
N ALA A 309 6.02 -20.88 -3.99
CA ALA A 309 5.58 -19.61 -4.52
C ALA A 309 4.42 -19.78 -5.51
N MET A 310 4.53 -20.75 -6.44
CA MET A 310 3.45 -21.06 -7.38
C MET A 310 2.18 -21.58 -6.68
N SER A 311 2.31 -22.36 -5.60
CA SER A 311 1.16 -22.80 -4.81
C SER A 311 0.46 -21.64 -4.11
N CYS A 312 1.21 -20.63 -3.65
CA CYS A 312 0.65 -19.38 -3.12
C CYS A 312 -0.09 -18.58 -4.20
N CYS A 313 0.42 -18.59 -5.44
CA CYS A 313 -0.21 -17.91 -6.59
C CYS A 313 -1.33 -18.73 -7.25
N SER A 314 -1.84 -19.80 -6.62
CA SER A 314 -2.97 -20.57 -7.17
C SER A 314 -4.15 -19.66 -7.49
N PRO A 315 -4.79 -19.80 -8.69
CA PRO A 315 -5.98 -19.02 -9.04
C PRO A 315 -7.14 -19.23 -8.06
N SER A 316 -7.28 -20.44 -7.51
CA SER A 316 -8.31 -20.77 -6.51
C SER A 316 -7.80 -20.44 -5.10
N PRO A 317 -8.47 -19.53 -4.36
CA PRO A 317 -8.07 -19.20 -2.98
C PRO A 317 -8.00 -20.41 -2.05
N SER A 318 -8.91 -21.37 -2.20
CA SER A 318 -8.99 -22.57 -1.36
C SER A 318 -7.82 -23.54 -1.56
N LEU A 319 -7.09 -23.44 -2.65
CA LEU A 319 -5.89 -24.26 -2.93
C LEU A 319 -4.59 -23.61 -2.43
N ARG A 320 -4.63 -22.36 -1.98
CA ARG A 320 -3.47 -21.66 -1.42
C ARG A 320 -3.16 -22.19 -0.02
N PRO A 321 -1.90 -22.38 0.33
CA PRO A 321 -1.52 -22.78 1.68
C PRO A 321 -1.81 -21.63 2.67
N ASN A 322 -2.19 -21.93 3.91
CA ASN A 322 -2.23 -20.93 4.96
C ASN A 322 -0.79 -20.61 5.46
N MET A 323 -0.63 -19.53 6.25
CA MET A 323 0.71 -19.07 6.66
C MET A 323 1.50 -20.12 7.47
N LYS A 324 0.85 -20.94 8.29
CA LYS A 324 1.51 -22.02 9.04
C LYS A 324 2.07 -23.08 8.11
N GLN A 325 1.32 -23.43 7.05
CA GLN A 325 1.80 -24.36 6.03
C GLN A 325 2.96 -23.77 5.21
N VAL A 326 2.91 -22.47 4.89
CA VAL A 326 4.02 -21.76 4.22
C VAL A 326 5.27 -21.82 5.09
N LEU A 327 5.17 -21.46 6.37
CA LEU A 327 6.29 -21.47 7.31
C LEU A 327 6.88 -22.88 7.49
N SER A 328 6.03 -23.92 7.59
CA SER A 328 6.50 -25.31 7.65
C SER A 328 7.31 -25.70 6.42
N LYS A 329 6.83 -25.40 5.21
CA LYS A 329 7.54 -25.69 3.96
C LYS A 329 8.84 -24.89 3.82
N LEU A 330 8.88 -23.63 4.27
CA LEU A 330 10.11 -22.84 4.31
C LEU A 330 11.14 -23.46 5.27
N GLN A 331 10.68 -23.97 6.43
CA GLN A 331 11.54 -24.69 7.39
C GLN A 331 12.12 -25.96 6.76
N ASP A 332 11.33 -26.73 6.01
CA ASP A 332 11.79 -27.93 5.32
C ASP A 332 12.86 -27.58 4.27
N ILE A 333 12.63 -26.51 3.48
CA ILE A 333 13.60 -26.01 2.50
C ILE A 333 14.90 -25.56 3.19
N TYR A 334 14.82 -24.94 4.37
CA TYR A 334 15.99 -24.55 5.15
C TYR A 334 16.73 -25.75 5.71
N SER A 335 16.00 -26.76 6.22
CA SER A 335 16.54 -27.92 6.92
C SER A 335 17.13 -28.99 5.98
N SER A 336 16.80 -28.96 4.68
CA SER A 336 17.38 -29.89 3.66
C SER A 336 18.91 -29.75 3.52
N ARG A 337 19.58 -29.30 4.56
CA ARG A 337 21.03 -29.08 4.71
C ARG A 337 21.79 -30.35 5.23
N ARG A 338 21.04 -31.41 5.59
CA ARG A 338 21.66 -32.62 6.17
C ARG A 338 21.50 -33.83 5.28
#